data_6ad81c77c67766b24a97f35fadaf1bbd
#
_entry.id   6ad81c77c67766b24a97f35fadaf1bbd
#
_cell.length_a   1.000
_cell.length_b   1.000
_cell.length_c   1.000
_cell.angle_alpha   90.00
_cell.angle_beta   90.00
_cell.angle_gamma   90.00
#
_symmetry.space_group_name_H-M   'P 1'
#
loop_
_entity.id
_entity.type
_entity.pdbx_description
1 polymer ?
#
loop_
_entity_poly.entity_id
_entity_poly.type
_entity_poly.pdbx_seq_one_letter_code
_entity_poly.pdbx_strand_id
1 'polypeptide(L)'
;VVETDWLGYGIQKQRALSFVETTWALSIDCDEVVSQALKDEILLTLKHPCHNVYRMPRLNHLCGRPVRCAGWYPDYVDRLLRVGEAQFSDSLVHESLVFSCSSGSFSSPLLHYSYDDLDSAIDKLNRYSSLAAMSLKQRGRRFGRLTPPLRMCYRFFYAYVLRGGCFGGLDGFSASLLQAVEVYFKYCKAIRKARDPIF
;
A
#
# COMPACT_ATOMS: atom_id res chain seq x y z
N VAL A 1 -20.13 -13.15 10.67
CA VAL A 1 -19.58 -13.29 9.30
C VAL A 1 -20.75 -13.14 8.33
N VAL A 2 -20.60 -12.30 7.33
CA VAL A 2 -21.60 -12.07 6.27
C VAL A 2 -20.99 -12.57 4.96
N GLU A 3 -21.62 -13.54 4.33
CA GLU A 3 -21.22 -14.05 3.01
C GLU A 3 -21.87 -13.21 1.91
N THR A 4 -21.07 -12.73 0.98
CA THR A 4 -21.54 -11.94 -0.18
C THR A 4 -20.74 -12.32 -1.43
N ASP A 5 -21.22 -11.93 -2.60
CA ASP A 5 -20.48 -11.99 -3.85
C ASP A 5 -19.26 -11.06 -3.83
N TRP A 6 -18.20 -11.46 -4.54
CA TRP A 6 -16.98 -10.66 -4.66
C TRP A 6 -17.10 -9.63 -5.80
N LEU A 7 -17.18 -8.35 -5.45
CA LEU A 7 -17.26 -7.24 -6.42
C LEU A 7 -16.01 -6.32 -6.39
N GLY A 8 -14.96 -6.69 -5.67
CA GLY A 8 -13.73 -5.91 -5.50
C GLY A 8 -13.55 -5.40 -4.08
N TYR A 9 -12.29 -5.05 -3.75
CA TYR A 9 -11.90 -4.66 -2.38
C TYR A 9 -12.68 -3.45 -1.85
N GLY A 10 -12.84 -2.38 -2.63
CA GLY A 10 -13.53 -1.17 -2.21
C GLY A 10 -14.99 -1.45 -1.85
N ILE A 11 -15.70 -2.16 -2.72
CA ILE A 11 -17.12 -2.52 -2.50
C ILE A 11 -17.26 -3.42 -1.27
N GLN A 12 -16.36 -4.40 -1.07
CA GLN A 12 -16.42 -5.27 0.10
C GLN A 12 -16.13 -4.52 1.41
N LYS A 13 -15.15 -3.60 1.42
CA LYS A 13 -14.88 -2.73 2.58
C LYS A 13 -16.06 -1.80 2.85
N GLN A 14 -16.70 -1.26 1.81
CA GLN A 14 -17.89 -0.41 1.96
C GLN A 14 -19.08 -1.22 2.52
N ARG A 15 -19.30 -2.44 2.06
CA ARG A 15 -20.32 -3.34 2.62
C ARG A 15 -20.03 -3.67 4.09
N ALA A 16 -18.78 -4.00 4.43
CA ALA A 16 -18.40 -4.22 5.83
C ALA A 16 -18.67 -2.99 6.68
N LEU A 17 -18.38 -1.79 6.18
CA LEU A 17 -18.65 -0.53 6.88
C LEU A 17 -20.15 -0.30 7.10
N SER A 18 -21.03 -0.74 6.19
CA SER A 18 -22.49 -0.60 6.34
C SER A 18 -23.09 -1.43 7.47
N PHE A 19 -22.37 -2.44 7.99
CA PHE A 19 -22.79 -3.23 9.15
C PHE A 19 -22.25 -2.70 10.49
N VAL A 20 -21.48 -1.59 10.46
CA VAL A 20 -20.90 -1.02 11.68
C VAL A 20 -21.95 -0.16 12.39
N GLU A 21 -22.30 -0.53 13.63
CA GLU A 21 -23.26 0.17 14.49
C GLU A 21 -22.61 1.16 15.46
N THR A 22 -21.28 1.15 15.56
CA THR A 22 -20.52 2.05 16.42
C THR A 22 -20.23 3.38 15.75
N THR A 23 -19.94 4.43 16.53
CA THR A 23 -19.62 5.76 16.01
C THR A 23 -18.33 5.78 15.20
N TRP A 24 -17.36 4.91 15.53
CA TRP A 24 -16.04 4.84 14.91
C TRP A 24 -15.78 3.44 14.36
N ALA A 25 -15.16 3.39 13.20
CA ALA A 25 -14.67 2.18 12.56
C ALA A 25 -13.17 2.24 12.36
N LEU A 26 -12.46 1.16 12.69
CA LEU A 26 -11.06 0.94 12.35
C LEU A 26 -10.97 -0.13 11.27
N SER A 27 -10.62 0.28 10.05
CA SER A 27 -10.43 -0.64 8.93
C SER A 27 -9.00 -1.14 8.91
N ILE A 28 -8.78 -2.42 9.12
CA ILE A 28 -7.45 -3.07 9.07
C ILE A 28 -7.50 -4.27 8.12
N ASP A 29 -6.37 -4.52 7.45
CA ASP A 29 -6.21 -5.67 6.57
C ASP A 29 -5.75 -6.89 7.40
N CYS A 30 -5.93 -8.10 6.89
CA CYS A 30 -5.63 -9.33 7.65
C CYS A 30 -4.13 -9.53 7.97
N ASP A 31 -3.25 -8.82 7.27
CA ASP A 31 -1.80 -8.78 7.47
C ASP A 31 -1.33 -7.55 8.27
N GLU A 32 -2.27 -6.80 8.88
CA GLU A 32 -2.00 -5.63 9.72
C GLU A 32 -2.29 -5.92 11.20
N VAL A 33 -1.44 -5.39 12.09
CA VAL A 33 -1.59 -5.54 13.55
C VAL A 33 -1.46 -4.18 14.23
N VAL A 34 -2.45 -3.84 15.06
CA VAL A 34 -2.44 -2.62 15.87
C VAL A 34 -1.42 -2.78 17.00
N SER A 35 -0.36 -1.95 17.00
CA SER A 35 0.59 -1.94 18.09
C SER A 35 -0.06 -1.44 19.38
N GLN A 36 0.47 -1.85 20.56
CA GLN A 36 -0.07 -1.38 21.84
C GLN A 36 -0.04 0.15 21.94
N ALA A 37 1.06 0.77 21.49
CA ALA A 37 1.19 2.23 21.48
C ALA A 37 0.13 2.89 20.59
N LEU A 38 -0.16 2.33 19.41
CA LEU A 38 -1.21 2.85 18.52
C LEU A 38 -2.59 2.69 19.15
N LYS A 39 -2.87 1.56 19.79
CA LYS A 39 -4.13 1.34 20.52
C LYS A 39 -4.35 2.42 21.59
N ASP A 40 -3.33 2.68 22.41
CA ASP A 40 -3.41 3.65 23.49
C ASP A 40 -3.60 5.08 22.94
N GLU A 41 -2.90 5.42 21.85
CA GLU A 41 -3.03 6.71 21.15
C GLU A 41 -4.45 6.88 20.56
N ILE A 42 -5.02 5.84 19.92
CA ILE A 42 -6.40 5.84 19.42
C ILE A 42 -7.39 6.07 20.57
N LEU A 43 -7.31 5.29 21.65
CA LEU A 43 -8.24 5.38 22.76
C LEU A 43 -8.19 6.76 23.46
N LEU A 44 -7.00 7.36 23.54
CA LEU A 44 -6.83 8.71 24.07
C LEU A 44 -7.48 9.75 23.15
N THR A 45 -7.21 9.67 21.85
CA THR A 45 -7.73 10.59 20.84
C THR A 45 -9.26 10.54 20.77
N LEU A 46 -9.86 9.35 20.89
CA LEU A 46 -11.31 9.18 20.83
C LEU A 46 -12.08 9.76 22.02
N LYS A 47 -11.40 10.17 23.11
CA LYS A 47 -12.04 10.92 24.20
C LYS A 47 -12.44 12.35 23.75
N HIS A 48 -11.62 12.98 22.92
CA HIS A 48 -11.83 14.33 22.39
C HIS A 48 -11.36 14.40 20.92
N PRO A 49 -12.10 13.77 19.97
CA PRO A 49 -11.68 13.71 18.59
C PRO A 49 -11.80 15.07 17.89
N CYS A 50 -10.73 15.53 17.26
CA CYS A 50 -10.68 16.77 16.50
C CYS A 50 -10.94 16.59 15.00
N HIS A 51 -10.89 15.36 14.49
CA HIS A 51 -11.08 15.02 13.07
C HIS A 51 -12.05 13.85 12.94
N ASN A 52 -12.67 13.70 11.77
CA ASN A 52 -13.54 12.57 11.46
C ASN A 52 -12.82 11.40 10.79
N VAL A 53 -11.59 11.63 10.30
CA VAL A 53 -10.72 10.60 9.72
C VAL A 53 -9.32 10.75 10.30
N TYR A 54 -8.66 9.62 10.57
CA TYR A 54 -7.28 9.61 11.05
C TYR A 54 -6.47 8.62 10.23
N ARG A 55 -5.27 9.09 9.84
CA ARG A 55 -4.24 8.28 9.20
C ARG A 55 -3.18 7.85 10.21
N MET A 56 -2.55 6.72 9.94
CA MET A 56 -1.48 6.19 10.78
C MET A 56 -0.30 5.75 9.93
N PRO A 57 0.93 5.87 10.43
CA PRO A 57 2.13 5.41 9.73
C PRO A 57 2.17 3.89 9.76
N ARG A 58 2.11 3.25 8.59
CA ARG A 58 2.21 1.82 8.45
C ARG A 58 3.68 1.40 8.39
N LEU A 59 4.07 0.51 9.29
CA LEU A 59 5.42 -0.05 9.37
C LEU A 59 5.45 -1.40 8.66
N ASN A 60 5.98 -1.39 7.45
CA ASN A 60 6.07 -2.58 6.61
C ASN A 60 7.19 -3.50 7.09
N HIS A 61 6.95 -4.82 7.10
CA HIS A 61 7.91 -5.85 7.42
C HIS A 61 8.29 -6.65 6.16
N LEU A 62 9.57 -6.95 6.04
CA LEU A 62 10.13 -7.83 5.02
C LEU A 62 10.80 -9.02 5.71
N CYS A 63 10.33 -10.24 5.46
CA CYS A 63 10.82 -11.46 6.11
C CYS A 63 10.85 -11.33 7.64
N GLY A 64 9.76 -10.81 8.23
CA GLY A 64 9.60 -10.60 9.67
C GLY A 64 10.36 -9.41 10.26
N ARG A 65 11.15 -8.66 9.47
CA ARG A 65 11.95 -7.52 9.94
C ARG A 65 11.31 -6.18 9.53
N PRO A 66 11.19 -5.20 10.45
CA PRO A 66 10.64 -3.89 10.14
C PRO A 66 11.59 -3.08 9.25
N VAL A 67 11.09 -2.55 8.13
CA VAL A 67 11.86 -1.73 7.20
C VAL A 67 11.53 -0.25 7.40
N ARG A 68 12.46 0.51 7.98
CA ARG A 68 12.27 1.95 8.29
C ARG A 68 12.96 2.88 7.30
N CYS A 69 13.59 2.35 6.25
CA CYS A 69 14.38 3.06 5.26
C CYS A 69 13.86 2.83 3.84
N ALA A 70 14.61 3.26 2.83
CA ALA A 70 14.28 3.08 1.42
C ALA A 70 12.90 3.64 1.01
N GLY A 71 12.30 4.51 1.84
CA GLY A 71 10.99 5.10 1.60
C GLY A 71 9.80 4.17 1.92
N TRP A 72 10.02 3.07 2.64
CA TRP A 72 8.95 2.19 3.11
C TRP A 72 8.28 2.68 4.39
N TYR A 73 8.93 3.58 5.13
CA TYR A 73 8.39 4.20 6.34
C TYR A 73 8.73 5.70 6.38
N PRO A 74 7.83 6.57 6.88
CA PRO A 74 6.43 6.29 7.16
C PRO A 74 5.60 6.16 5.87
N ASP A 75 4.70 5.15 5.84
CA ASP A 75 3.69 4.94 4.80
C ASP A 75 2.32 5.24 5.44
N TYR A 76 1.80 6.44 5.23
CA TYR A 76 0.55 6.86 5.88
C TYR A 76 -0.66 6.29 5.17
N VAL A 77 -1.54 5.61 5.96
CA VAL A 77 -2.80 5.04 5.49
C VAL A 77 -3.97 5.53 6.34
N ASP A 78 -5.07 5.91 5.71
CA ASP A 78 -6.30 6.30 6.40
C ASP A 78 -7.02 5.03 6.85
N ARG A 79 -7.16 4.82 8.16
CA ARG A 79 -7.70 3.58 8.73
C ARG A 79 -8.80 3.79 9.76
N LEU A 80 -8.77 4.87 10.54
CA LEU A 80 -9.79 5.17 11.54
C LEU A 80 -10.71 6.25 10.98
N LEU A 81 -12.01 5.97 10.99
CA LEU A 81 -13.03 6.89 10.44
C LEU A 81 -14.27 6.94 11.33
N ARG A 82 -14.90 8.10 11.37
CA ARG A 82 -16.24 8.26 11.91
C ARG A 82 -17.24 7.75 10.88
N VAL A 83 -18.11 6.84 11.29
CA VAL A 83 -19.11 6.22 10.41
C VAL A 83 -20.03 7.29 9.84
N GLY A 84 -20.24 7.27 8.52
CA GLY A 84 -21.01 8.29 7.79
C GLY A 84 -20.19 9.45 7.21
N GLU A 85 -18.95 9.67 7.65
CA GLU A 85 -18.10 10.80 7.24
C GLU A 85 -17.09 10.47 6.13
N ALA A 86 -16.90 9.18 5.83
CA ALA A 86 -16.03 8.71 4.77
C ALA A 86 -16.60 7.44 4.12
N GLN A 87 -16.23 7.19 2.87
CA GLN A 87 -16.65 6.03 2.08
C GLN A 87 -15.46 5.42 1.37
N PHE A 88 -15.50 4.11 1.12
CA PHE A 88 -14.51 3.47 0.29
C PHE A 88 -14.80 3.74 -1.20
N SER A 89 -13.75 4.03 -1.97
CA SER A 89 -13.87 4.21 -3.41
C SER A 89 -14.16 2.87 -4.11
N ASP A 90 -14.92 2.91 -5.22
CA ASP A 90 -15.23 1.73 -6.06
C ASP A 90 -14.05 1.27 -6.93
N SER A 91 -12.83 1.74 -6.64
CA SER A 91 -11.65 1.39 -7.43
C SER A 91 -11.32 -0.10 -7.29
N LEU A 92 -11.14 -0.78 -8.43
CA LEU A 92 -10.80 -2.20 -8.49
C LEU A 92 -9.38 -2.51 -7.99
N VAL A 93 -8.48 -1.53 -7.97
CA VAL A 93 -7.03 -1.78 -7.75
C VAL A 93 -6.45 -0.99 -6.58
N HIS A 94 -6.99 0.19 -6.29
CA HIS A 94 -6.50 1.10 -5.24
C HIS A 94 -7.68 1.68 -4.51
N GLU A 95 -8.30 0.86 -3.66
CA GLU A 95 -9.34 1.35 -2.77
C GLU A 95 -8.72 2.35 -1.78
N SER A 96 -9.40 3.48 -1.64
CA SER A 96 -9.03 4.53 -0.71
C SER A 96 -10.27 5.05 0.00
N LEU A 97 -10.10 5.58 1.20
CA LEU A 97 -11.15 6.35 1.84
C LEU A 97 -11.31 7.69 1.12
N VAL A 98 -12.54 8.01 0.75
CA VAL A 98 -12.93 9.29 0.16
C VAL A 98 -13.69 10.07 1.21
N PHE A 99 -13.21 11.26 1.54
CA PHE A 99 -13.78 12.16 2.53
C PHE A 99 -13.48 13.62 2.16
N SER A 100 -14.32 14.55 2.65
CA SER A 100 -14.21 15.98 2.32
C SER A 100 -13.54 16.81 3.42
N CYS A 101 -13.32 16.22 4.60
CA CYS A 101 -12.74 16.89 5.75
C CYS A 101 -11.21 16.72 5.84
N SER A 102 -10.57 17.51 6.71
CA SER A 102 -9.15 17.28 7.04
C SER A 102 -8.99 16.00 7.89
N SER A 103 -7.92 15.24 7.67
CA SER A 103 -7.58 14.08 8.48
C SER A 103 -6.57 14.43 9.58
N GLY A 104 -6.74 13.80 10.75
CA GLY A 104 -5.72 13.75 11.80
C GLY A 104 -4.64 12.72 11.47
N SER A 105 -3.52 12.76 12.21
CA SER A 105 -2.42 11.79 12.04
C SER A 105 -2.01 11.24 13.39
N PHE A 106 -1.89 9.91 13.48
CA PHE A 106 -1.22 9.24 14.59
C PHE A 106 0.29 9.20 14.36
N SER A 107 1.04 9.08 15.46
CA SER A 107 2.49 8.92 15.45
C SER A 107 2.92 7.46 15.63
N SER A 108 2.13 6.68 16.33
CA SER A 108 2.38 5.26 16.58
C SER A 108 2.09 4.39 15.36
N PRO A 109 2.92 3.38 15.08
CA PRO A 109 2.80 2.60 13.85
C PRO A 109 1.72 1.53 13.90
N LEU A 110 1.05 1.35 12.76
CA LEU A 110 0.34 0.13 12.40
C LEU A 110 1.36 -0.85 11.81
N LEU A 111 1.50 -2.03 12.42
CA LEU A 111 2.43 -3.05 11.94
C LEU A 111 1.81 -3.75 10.72
N HIS A 112 2.58 -3.93 9.65
CA HIS A 112 2.12 -4.58 8.43
C HIS A 112 3.12 -5.65 8.00
N TYR A 113 2.71 -6.91 8.10
CA TYR A 113 3.50 -8.07 7.70
C TYR A 113 3.31 -8.34 6.22
N SER A 114 3.86 -7.43 5.40
CA SER A 114 3.64 -7.37 3.95
C SER A 114 4.20 -8.58 3.22
N TYR A 115 5.33 -9.12 3.71
CA TYR A 115 6.08 -10.18 3.06
C TYR A 115 6.65 -11.12 4.11
N ASP A 116 6.11 -12.34 4.16
CA ASP A 116 6.59 -13.37 5.09
C ASP A 116 7.96 -13.90 4.68
N ASP A 117 8.20 -13.98 3.36
CA ASP A 117 9.44 -14.43 2.75
C ASP A 117 9.75 -13.68 1.44
N LEU A 118 10.88 -14.02 0.81
CA LEU A 118 11.27 -13.42 -0.47
C LEU A 118 10.42 -13.91 -1.63
N ASP A 119 9.90 -15.13 -1.58
CA ASP A 119 9.05 -15.69 -2.64
C ASP A 119 7.73 -14.92 -2.72
N SER A 120 7.10 -14.66 -1.59
CA SER A 120 5.90 -13.81 -1.50
C SER A 120 6.16 -12.38 -1.98
N ALA A 121 7.35 -11.83 -1.70
CA ALA A 121 7.75 -10.52 -2.18
C ALA A 121 7.89 -10.48 -3.72
N ILE A 122 8.48 -11.51 -4.31
CA ILE A 122 8.65 -11.64 -5.77
C ILE A 122 7.29 -11.84 -6.44
N ASP A 123 6.41 -12.65 -5.88
CA ASP A 123 5.06 -12.87 -6.42
C ASP A 123 4.23 -11.58 -6.41
N LYS A 124 4.23 -10.85 -5.29
CA LYS A 124 3.59 -9.53 -5.21
C LYS A 124 4.19 -8.55 -6.23
N LEU A 125 5.52 -8.48 -6.34
CA LEU A 125 6.21 -7.65 -7.33
C LEU A 125 5.76 -8.00 -8.77
N ASN A 126 5.69 -9.29 -9.10
CA ASN A 126 5.24 -9.74 -10.42
C ASN A 126 3.78 -9.32 -10.69
N ARG A 127 2.89 -9.51 -9.72
CA ARG A 127 1.48 -9.12 -9.79
C ARG A 127 1.31 -7.60 -9.96
N TYR A 128 1.93 -6.81 -9.08
CA TYR A 128 1.79 -5.35 -9.09
C TYR A 128 2.42 -4.71 -10.33
N SER A 129 3.59 -5.19 -10.78
CA SER A 129 4.18 -4.72 -12.02
C SER A 129 3.29 -5.00 -13.24
N SER A 130 2.53 -6.10 -13.25
CA SER A 130 1.56 -6.42 -14.31
C SER A 130 0.36 -5.46 -14.29
N LEU A 131 -0.26 -5.24 -13.14
CA LEU A 131 -1.38 -4.30 -12.97
C LEU A 131 -0.97 -2.86 -13.35
N ALA A 132 0.20 -2.43 -12.89
CA ALA A 132 0.74 -1.11 -13.22
C ALA A 132 1.06 -0.97 -14.72
N ALA A 133 1.52 -2.03 -15.38
CA ALA A 133 1.73 -2.04 -16.82
C ALA A 133 0.41 -1.92 -17.62
N MET A 134 -0.65 -2.61 -17.16
CA MET A 134 -1.99 -2.49 -17.75
C MET A 134 -2.50 -1.05 -17.67
N SER A 135 -2.40 -0.40 -16.51
CA SER A 135 -2.77 1.00 -16.33
C SER A 135 -2.00 1.95 -17.26
N LEU A 136 -0.70 1.72 -17.46
CA LEU A 136 0.10 2.50 -18.40
C LEU A 136 -0.36 2.33 -19.86
N LYS A 137 -0.73 1.10 -20.25
CA LYS A 137 -1.27 0.80 -21.59
C LYS A 137 -2.62 1.46 -21.82
N GLN A 138 -3.53 1.40 -20.86
CA GLN A 138 -4.84 2.05 -20.94
C GLN A 138 -4.72 3.58 -21.11
N ARG A 139 -3.71 4.19 -20.53
CA ARG A 139 -3.41 5.63 -20.72
C ARG A 139 -2.76 5.96 -22.06
N GLY A 140 -2.57 5.00 -22.96
CA GLY A 140 -1.99 5.20 -24.30
C GLY A 140 -0.52 5.62 -24.30
N ARG A 141 0.19 5.50 -23.18
CA ARG A 141 1.59 5.94 -23.07
C ARG A 141 2.52 4.98 -23.80
N ARG A 142 3.40 5.53 -24.65
CA ARG A 142 4.46 4.80 -25.35
C ARG A 142 5.80 5.02 -24.67
N PHE A 143 6.63 3.99 -24.59
CA PHE A 143 7.93 4.02 -23.93
C PHE A 143 9.02 3.46 -24.86
N GLY A 144 10.19 4.08 -24.85
CA GLY A 144 11.37 3.58 -25.55
C GLY A 144 12.03 2.41 -24.84
N ARG A 145 12.86 1.65 -25.55
CA ARG A 145 13.57 0.46 -25.01
C ARG A 145 14.50 0.77 -23.84
N LEU A 146 15.02 1.99 -23.75
CA LEU A 146 15.88 2.43 -22.64
C LEU A 146 15.09 2.89 -21.39
N THR A 147 13.77 3.07 -21.50
CA THR A 147 12.95 3.51 -20.37
C THR A 147 13.03 2.55 -19.17
N PRO A 148 12.89 1.21 -19.33
CA PRO A 148 12.95 0.29 -18.18
C PRO A 148 14.28 0.38 -17.40
N PRO A 149 15.48 0.24 -18.01
CA PRO A 149 16.73 0.28 -17.27
C PRO A 149 17.00 1.65 -16.64
N LEU A 150 16.73 2.76 -17.33
CA LEU A 150 16.92 4.09 -16.77
C LEU A 150 16.01 4.36 -15.56
N ARG A 151 14.75 3.94 -15.64
CA ARG A 151 13.79 4.07 -14.53
C ARG A 151 14.14 3.16 -13.35
N MET A 152 14.66 1.97 -13.62
CA MET A 152 15.20 1.06 -12.59
C MET A 152 16.38 1.70 -11.85
N CYS A 153 17.40 2.16 -12.58
CA CYS A 153 18.57 2.80 -11.96
C CYS A 153 18.19 4.02 -11.14
N TYR A 154 17.31 4.88 -11.69
CA TYR A 154 16.80 6.04 -10.96
C TYR A 154 16.05 5.63 -9.68
N ARG A 155 15.14 4.62 -9.75
CA ARG A 155 14.38 4.17 -8.58
C ARG A 155 15.28 3.55 -7.51
N PHE A 156 16.27 2.75 -7.92
CA PHE A 156 17.26 2.18 -7.00
C PHE A 156 18.05 3.30 -6.30
N PHE A 157 18.64 4.22 -7.07
CA PHE A 157 19.38 5.36 -6.51
C PHE A 157 18.52 6.17 -5.55
N TYR A 158 17.29 6.49 -5.94
CA TYR A 158 16.35 7.24 -5.10
C TYR A 158 16.08 6.51 -3.77
N ALA A 159 15.74 5.22 -3.81
CA ALA A 159 15.41 4.44 -2.63
C ALA A 159 16.66 4.19 -1.74
N TYR A 160 17.76 3.78 -2.37
CA TYR A 160 18.96 3.36 -1.65
C TYR A 160 19.74 4.55 -1.08
N VAL A 161 19.92 5.62 -1.88
CA VAL A 161 20.70 6.78 -1.45
C VAL A 161 19.79 7.85 -0.83
N LEU A 162 18.83 8.39 -1.59
CA LEU A 162 18.07 9.55 -1.13
C LEU A 162 17.03 9.23 -0.05
N ARG A 163 16.56 7.99 0.02
CA ARG A 163 15.62 7.53 1.07
C ARG A 163 16.28 6.67 2.13
N GLY A 164 17.62 6.70 2.20
CA GLY A 164 18.39 6.10 3.29
C GLY A 164 18.43 4.57 3.30
N GLY A 165 18.15 3.90 2.18
CA GLY A 165 18.26 2.42 2.09
C GLY A 165 19.65 1.92 2.44
N CYS A 166 20.72 2.69 2.13
CA CYS A 166 22.11 2.36 2.45
C CYS A 166 22.38 2.23 3.96
N PHE A 167 21.58 2.85 4.81
CA PHE A 167 21.71 2.73 6.25
C PHE A 167 20.94 1.54 6.84
N GLY A 168 20.10 0.86 6.03
CA GLY A 168 19.28 -0.28 6.43
C GLY A 168 19.97 -1.64 6.25
N GLY A 169 21.27 -1.67 5.94
CA GLY A 169 21.99 -2.92 5.69
C GLY A 169 21.36 -3.75 4.56
N LEU A 170 21.29 -5.07 4.77
CA LEU A 170 20.73 -6.00 3.78
C LEU A 170 19.22 -5.73 3.53
N ASP A 171 18.45 -5.42 4.57
CA ASP A 171 17.01 -5.16 4.45
C ASP A 171 16.76 -3.87 3.63
N GLY A 172 17.56 -2.83 3.85
CA GLY A 172 17.50 -1.59 3.08
C GLY A 172 17.90 -1.76 1.61
N PHE A 173 18.94 -2.58 1.36
CA PHE A 173 19.34 -2.94 -0.01
C PHE A 173 18.23 -3.72 -0.70
N SER A 174 17.70 -4.78 -0.05
CA SER A 174 16.64 -5.63 -0.59
C SER A 174 15.37 -4.83 -0.91
N ALA A 175 14.94 -3.96 0.01
CA ALA A 175 13.78 -3.11 -0.21
C ALA A 175 13.99 -2.13 -1.38
N SER A 176 15.18 -1.58 -1.54
CA SER A 176 15.52 -0.69 -2.65
C SER A 176 15.56 -1.44 -3.99
N LEU A 177 16.12 -2.67 -3.97
CA LEU A 177 16.21 -3.53 -5.15
C LEU A 177 14.82 -3.99 -5.61
N LEU A 178 13.98 -4.47 -4.70
CA LEU A 178 12.59 -4.89 -5.00
C LEU A 178 11.81 -3.78 -5.70
N GLN A 179 11.88 -2.55 -5.19
CA GLN A 179 11.22 -1.39 -5.81
C GLN A 179 11.77 -1.08 -7.21
N ALA A 180 13.09 -1.19 -7.39
CA ALA A 180 13.72 -0.92 -8.68
C ALA A 180 13.35 -1.99 -9.72
N VAL A 181 13.36 -3.26 -9.33
CA VAL A 181 12.98 -4.40 -10.18
C VAL A 181 11.49 -4.34 -10.54
N GLU A 182 10.62 -3.97 -9.61
CA GLU A 182 9.20 -3.76 -9.89
C GLU A 182 9.01 -2.70 -10.99
N VAL A 183 9.69 -1.56 -10.87
CA VAL A 183 9.66 -0.49 -11.89
C VAL A 183 10.20 -1.00 -13.23
N TYR A 184 11.28 -1.78 -13.24
CA TYR A 184 11.80 -2.37 -14.46
C TYR A 184 10.77 -3.25 -15.16
N PHE A 185 10.18 -4.22 -14.44
CA PHE A 185 9.18 -5.12 -15.02
C PHE A 185 7.92 -4.40 -15.45
N LYS A 186 7.45 -3.40 -14.70
CA LYS A 186 6.32 -2.55 -15.08
C LYS A 186 6.51 -1.96 -16.49
N TYR A 187 7.66 -1.35 -16.77
CA TYR A 187 7.93 -0.76 -18.08
C TYR A 187 8.22 -1.81 -19.15
N CYS A 188 8.91 -2.90 -18.83
CA CYS A 188 9.10 -4.02 -19.76
C CYS A 188 7.77 -4.62 -20.22
N LYS A 189 6.85 -4.89 -19.28
CA LYS A 189 5.52 -5.42 -19.56
C LYS A 189 4.64 -4.40 -20.31
N ALA A 190 4.83 -3.10 -20.07
CA ALA A 190 4.13 -2.04 -20.79
C ALA A 190 4.56 -1.93 -22.27
N ILE A 191 5.86 -2.13 -22.56
CA ILE A 191 6.43 -2.06 -23.91
C ILE A 191 6.06 -3.30 -24.74
N ARG A 192 6.08 -4.50 -24.12
CA ARG A 192 5.77 -5.76 -24.81
C ARG A 192 4.29 -5.84 -25.12
N LYS A 193 3.95 -6.19 -26.37
CA LYS A 193 2.59 -6.63 -26.69
C LYS A 193 2.29 -7.87 -25.84
N ALA A 194 1.07 -7.98 -25.34
CA ALA A 194 0.59 -9.25 -24.83
C ALA A 194 0.82 -10.26 -25.98
N ARG A 195 1.57 -11.32 -25.74
CA ARG A 195 1.50 -12.49 -26.63
C ARG A 195 0.05 -12.96 -26.48
N ASP A 196 -0.64 -13.11 -27.58
CA ASP A 196 -1.91 -13.82 -27.59
C ASP A 196 -1.66 -15.15 -26.84
N PRO A 197 -2.53 -15.53 -25.89
CA PRO A 197 -2.35 -16.82 -25.24
C PRO A 197 -2.35 -17.87 -26.35
N ILE A 198 -1.20 -18.52 -26.55
CA ILE A 198 -1.12 -19.71 -27.36
C ILE A 198 -1.83 -20.77 -26.52
N PHE A 199 -3.14 -20.93 -26.82
CA PHE A 199 -4.09 -21.92 -26.28
C PHE A 199 -4.38 -21.90 -24.79
#